data_81e6c03457c26e5355d41744ba963782
#
_entry.id   81e6c03457c26e5355d41744ba963782
#
_cell.length_a   1.000
_cell.length_b   1.000
_cell.length_c   1.000
_cell.angle_alpha   90.00
_cell.angle_beta   90.00
_cell.angle_gamma   90.00
#
_symmetry.space_group_name_H-M   'P 1'
#
loop_
_entity.id
_entity.type
_entity.pdbx_description
1 polymer ?
#
loop_
_entity_poly.entity_id
_entity_poly.type
_entity_poly.pdbx_seq_one_letter_code
_entity_poly.pdbx_strand_id
1 'polypeptide(L)'
;MKSRNLIFAIFTLSLALTCCQSGSDTATLRELASIDSTLTVARQYEVAQHRLDSLHPEAFSKAERAYYSLLLTQSHYKNYIDDTTDAVINVAVDYYKHHVDNEKRTRSLLYQGCVYEIMGEAEKAITSYKDAENMADAGDLENKAFAKLRLATLYADNSNYADLKIRKYKEALDLYNRLGDKHYQIVCLTDIGGFYRNQSASNDSALYYIDKAIRLSEAEGENWFLFQNLYHSAEMYCLITKEYDKARLDILKALAAGNGEIDHPRAHYVAAETYLNLGKTDSARYYLNHAPAGPGIRTTVSDTVMYYRLVSEIAKREKDWNRYTTYYEKANDIADSVLVSNVNKNYMDIEKKYDIQLAELNKEKEKTRTTWALLLASLLALLALALTFVAWRYRSRLKQKETENELQKTDLETSLTGLQQMQTAIANYEQELRAAQDELRGNEARMSRGIAALEAKIRQSDEMRGIVDNQIKVIHQLLQMSYDNNGAAFARKFNEMMTLPDEGAIPTDSYWSNLHTLANDLHGNVLDEAQRASGGTLNDSEMNFLALYSCGFSRTVIMMCMKYTSLGTVSNKKIQIAKKLGVANLDDFVNPYK
;
A
#
# COMPACT_ATOMS: atom_id res chain seq x y z
N MET A 1 35.21 10.80 -52.54
CA MET A 1 34.88 12.02 -51.80
C MET A 1 33.38 12.13 -51.39
N LYS A 2 32.42 11.53 -52.11
CA LYS A 2 30.98 11.62 -51.77
C LYS A 2 30.55 10.80 -50.54
N SER A 3 31.21 9.70 -50.19
CA SER A 3 30.81 8.86 -49.02
C SER A 3 31.29 9.41 -47.69
N ARG A 4 32.35 10.20 -47.65
CA ARG A 4 32.90 10.82 -46.42
C ARG A 4 32.04 11.97 -45.93
N ASN A 5 31.37 12.69 -46.85
CA ASN A 5 30.49 13.79 -46.48
C ASN A 5 29.12 13.30 -45.98
N LEU A 6 28.69 12.09 -46.40
CA LEU A 6 27.43 11.48 -45.92
C LEU A 6 27.56 10.99 -44.48
N ILE A 7 28.72 10.40 -44.13
CA ILE A 7 28.99 9.92 -42.76
C ILE A 7 29.12 11.11 -41.80
N PHE A 8 29.74 12.21 -42.25
CA PHE A 8 29.87 13.44 -41.44
C PHE A 8 28.51 14.12 -41.25
N ALA A 9 27.62 14.10 -42.24
CA ALA A 9 26.25 14.62 -42.13
C ALA A 9 25.36 13.77 -41.22
N ILE A 10 25.53 12.44 -41.21
CA ILE A 10 24.79 11.53 -40.30
C ILE A 10 25.32 11.69 -38.87
N PHE A 11 26.63 11.88 -38.68
CA PHE A 11 27.23 12.11 -37.36
C PHE A 11 26.85 13.48 -36.77
N THR A 12 26.78 14.53 -37.59
CA THR A 12 26.29 15.85 -37.14
C THR A 12 24.78 15.87 -36.89
N LEU A 13 23.99 15.07 -37.63
CA LEU A 13 22.56 14.95 -37.39
C LEU A 13 22.27 14.12 -36.13
N SER A 14 23.08 13.09 -35.82
CA SER A 14 22.96 12.36 -34.57
C SER A 14 23.41 13.17 -33.36
N LEU A 15 24.45 14.02 -33.50
CA LEU A 15 24.83 14.96 -32.42
C LEU A 15 23.77 16.05 -32.21
N ALA A 16 23.09 16.51 -33.27
CA ALA A 16 22.01 17.49 -33.14
C ALA A 16 20.76 16.90 -32.48
N LEU A 17 20.49 15.61 -32.67
CA LEU A 17 19.37 14.91 -32.01
C LEU A 17 19.67 14.55 -30.53
N THR A 18 20.93 14.42 -30.14
CA THR A 18 21.31 14.24 -28.72
C THR A 18 21.40 15.55 -27.94
N CYS A 19 21.47 16.71 -28.62
CA CYS A 19 21.52 18.03 -27.97
C CYS A 19 20.13 18.60 -27.63
N CYS A 20 19.02 17.95 -28.03
CA CYS A 20 17.66 18.39 -27.72
C CYS A 20 17.01 17.68 -26.52
N GLN A 21 17.79 17.05 -25.64
CA GLN A 21 17.31 16.46 -24.40
C GLN A 21 18.03 16.93 -23.12
N SER A 22 18.74 18.05 -23.17
CA SER A 22 18.97 18.83 -21.96
C SER A 22 17.70 19.66 -21.75
N GLY A 23 16.82 19.23 -20.84
CA GLY A 23 15.74 20.07 -20.35
C GLY A 23 16.35 21.43 -19.98
N SER A 24 15.95 22.48 -20.68
CA SER A 24 16.39 23.83 -20.35
C SER A 24 16.00 24.05 -18.89
N ASP A 25 17.00 24.29 -18.05
CA ASP A 25 16.85 24.66 -16.65
C ASP A 25 16.15 26.03 -16.63
N THR A 26 14.82 26.01 -16.72
CA THR A 26 14.01 27.22 -16.79
C THR A 26 14.08 27.94 -15.46
N ALA A 27 13.88 29.26 -15.48
CA ALA A 27 13.79 30.05 -14.24
C ALA A 27 12.73 29.46 -13.29
N THR A 28 11.62 28.94 -13.85
CA THR A 28 10.54 28.27 -13.11
C THR A 28 11.02 26.98 -12.43
N LEU A 29 11.77 26.11 -13.12
CA LEU A 29 12.30 24.89 -12.49
C LEU A 29 13.28 25.20 -11.35
N ARG A 30 14.08 26.25 -11.49
CA ARG A 30 14.97 26.70 -10.40
C ARG A 30 14.18 27.25 -9.21
N GLU A 31 13.13 28.01 -9.48
CA GLU A 31 12.23 28.50 -8.43
C GLU A 31 11.54 27.32 -7.71
N LEU A 32 10.98 26.36 -8.45
CA LEU A 32 10.37 25.15 -7.88
C LEU A 32 11.38 24.35 -7.06
N ALA A 33 12.62 24.19 -7.53
CA ALA A 33 13.67 23.52 -6.76
C ALA A 33 14.05 24.27 -5.47
N SER A 34 14.02 25.60 -5.51
CA SER A 34 14.20 26.42 -4.31
C SER A 34 13.04 26.25 -3.31
N ILE A 35 11.81 26.18 -3.80
CA ILE A 35 10.62 25.90 -2.97
C ILE A 35 10.71 24.50 -2.39
N ASP A 36 11.14 23.51 -3.17
CA ASP A 36 11.35 22.14 -2.71
C ASP A 36 12.34 22.10 -1.54
N SER A 37 13.49 22.80 -1.66
CA SER A 37 14.45 22.93 -0.56
C SER A 37 13.83 23.60 0.67
N THR A 38 12.95 24.58 0.49
CA THR A 38 12.21 25.22 1.59
C THR A 38 11.29 24.23 2.29
N LEU A 39 10.59 23.36 1.53
CA LEU A 39 9.72 22.31 2.06
C LEU A 39 10.47 21.18 2.76
N THR A 40 11.51 20.66 2.11
CA THR A 40 12.15 19.40 2.52
C THR A 40 13.32 19.60 3.47
N VAL A 41 14.15 20.61 3.23
CA VAL A 41 15.36 20.87 4.02
C VAL A 41 15.09 21.88 5.13
N ALA A 42 14.54 23.04 4.77
CA ALA A 42 14.28 24.10 5.74
C ALA A 42 13.01 23.85 6.58
N ARG A 43 12.11 23.00 6.11
CA ARG A 43 10.81 22.65 6.74
C ARG A 43 9.96 23.89 7.07
N GLN A 44 10.07 24.94 6.24
CA GLN A 44 9.28 26.17 6.34
C GLN A 44 8.02 26.04 5.48
N TYR A 45 7.07 25.26 5.94
CA TYR A 45 5.92 24.81 5.17
C TYR A 45 5.01 25.96 4.73
N GLU A 46 4.70 26.90 5.63
CA GLU A 46 3.87 28.08 5.31
C GLU A 46 4.56 28.99 4.28
N VAL A 47 5.88 29.21 4.41
CA VAL A 47 6.66 30.00 3.45
C VAL A 47 6.63 29.36 2.07
N ALA A 48 6.79 28.04 2.01
CA ALA A 48 6.73 27.29 0.76
C ALA A 48 5.32 27.40 0.14
N GLN A 49 4.25 27.29 0.94
CA GLN A 49 2.87 27.45 0.46
C GLN A 49 2.66 28.82 -0.16
N HIS A 50 3.01 29.90 0.54
CA HIS A 50 2.88 31.26 -0.01
C HIS A 50 3.64 31.48 -1.31
N ARG A 51 4.84 30.87 -1.45
CA ARG A 51 5.60 30.93 -2.70
C ARG A 51 4.89 30.18 -3.81
N LEU A 52 4.36 28.98 -3.55
CA LEU A 52 3.59 28.20 -4.52
C LEU A 52 2.33 28.95 -4.97
N ASP A 53 1.60 29.57 -4.04
CA ASP A 53 0.38 30.33 -4.32
C ASP A 53 0.65 31.58 -5.20
N SER A 54 1.88 32.11 -5.17
CA SER A 54 2.29 33.25 -6.00
C SER A 54 2.63 32.88 -7.45
N LEU A 55 2.75 31.59 -7.76
CA LEU A 55 3.09 31.12 -9.10
C LEU A 55 1.84 31.04 -10.01
N HIS A 56 2.07 31.11 -11.32
CA HIS A 56 1.03 31.08 -12.35
C HIS A 56 1.12 29.77 -13.17
N PRO A 57 0.53 28.66 -12.68
CA PRO A 57 0.72 27.33 -13.27
C PRO A 57 0.11 27.17 -14.68
N GLU A 58 -0.71 28.13 -15.15
CA GLU A 58 -1.32 28.11 -16.47
C GLU A 58 -0.27 28.17 -17.59
N ALA A 59 0.84 28.88 -17.34
CA ALA A 59 1.93 29.05 -18.29
C ALA A 59 2.98 27.93 -18.24
N PHE A 60 2.84 26.96 -17.32
CA PHE A 60 3.86 25.95 -17.08
C PHE A 60 3.89 24.89 -18.17
N SER A 61 5.11 24.46 -18.54
CA SER A 61 5.35 23.25 -19.30
C SER A 61 4.83 22.01 -18.52
N LYS A 62 4.74 20.87 -19.19
CA LYS A 62 4.33 19.61 -18.53
C LYS A 62 5.23 19.24 -17.35
N ALA A 63 6.53 19.44 -17.47
CA ALA A 63 7.51 19.15 -16.42
C ALA A 63 7.34 20.09 -15.21
N GLU A 64 7.24 21.38 -15.47
CA GLU A 64 7.04 22.39 -14.42
C GLU A 64 5.70 22.18 -13.71
N ARG A 65 4.65 21.90 -14.45
CA ARG A 65 3.32 21.62 -13.89
C ARG A 65 3.32 20.37 -13.01
N ALA A 66 4.00 19.32 -13.44
CA ALA A 66 4.13 18.11 -12.63
C ALA A 66 4.91 18.36 -11.33
N TYR A 67 6.01 19.11 -11.42
CA TYR A 67 6.79 19.44 -10.23
C TYR A 67 6.02 20.38 -9.29
N TYR A 68 5.38 21.40 -9.83
CA TYR A 68 4.50 22.27 -9.06
C TYR A 68 3.39 21.48 -8.36
N SER A 69 2.71 20.57 -9.06
CA SER A 69 1.62 19.76 -8.49
C SER A 69 2.09 18.86 -7.34
N LEU A 70 3.29 18.28 -7.47
CA LEU A 70 3.91 17.53 -6.38
C LEU A 70 4.15 18.41 -5.16
N LEU A 71 4.80 19.56 -5.36
CA LEU A 71 5.15 20.47 -4.26
C LEU A 71 3.91 21.08 -3.61
N LEU A 72 2.89 21.41 -4.40
CA LEU A 72 1.63 21.95 -3.89
C LEU A 72 0.93 20.94 -2.98
N THR A 73 0.76 19.70 -3.45
CA THR A 73 0.13 18.65 -2.62
C THR A 73 0.96 18.36 -1.38
N GLN A 74 2.29 18.31 -1.50
CA GLN A 74 3.17 18.14 -0.34
C GLN A 74 3.03 19.29 0.66
N SER A 75 2.98 20.52 0.17
CA SER A 75 2.82 21.72 0.99
C SER A 75 1.46 21.72 1.69
N HIS A 76 0.38 21.40 0.98
CA HIS A 76 -0.95 21.26 1.57
C HIS A 76 -0.95 20.25 2.72
N TYR A 77 -0.43 19.04 2.48
CA TYR A 77 -0.35 18.01 3.52
C TYR A 77 0.44 18.48 4.75
N LYS A 78 1.58 19.18 4.55
CA LYS A 78 2.43 19.66 5.65
C LYS A 78 1.82 20.85 6.41
N ASN A 79 0.94 21.61 5.78
CA ASN A 79 0.21 22.74 6.39
C ASN A 79 -1.20 22.35 6.87
N TYR A 80 -1.53 21.04 6.90
CA TYR A 80 -2.84 20.51 7.31
C TYR A 80 -4.01 21.06 6.45
N ILE A 81 -3.75 21.31 5.17
CA ILE A 81 -4.76 21.69 4.17
C ILE A 81 -5.24 20.40 3.51
N ASP A 82 -6.52 20.11 3.63
CA ASP A 82 -7.12 18.89 3.13
C ASP A 82 -7.37 18.97 1.61
N ASP A 83 -6.63 18.17 0.83
CA ASP A 83 -6.92 17.94 -0.59
C ASP A 83 -8.07 16.94 -0.72
N THR A 84 -9.23 17.42 -1.17
CA THR A 84 -10.44 16.60 -1.30
C THR A 84 -10.56 15.88 -2.65
N THR A 85 -9.60 16.07 -3.56
CA THR A 85 -9.52 15.42 -4.87
C THR A 85 -8.09 15.06 -5.20
N ASP A 86 -7.91 14.01 -5.99
CA ASP A 86 -6.60 13.57 -6.48
C ASP A 86 -6.15 14.25 -7.78
N ALA A 87 -6.92 15.21 -8.29
CA ALA A 87 -6.68 15.84 -9.59
C ALA A 87 -5.30 16.52 -9.68
N VAL A 88 -4.88 17.19 -8.61
CA VAL A 88 -3.60 17.91 -8.57
C VAL A 88 -2.43 16.93 -8.55
N ILE A 89 -2.43 15.99 -7.63
CA ILE A 89 -1.31 15.05 -7.47
C ILE A 89 -1.18 14.09 -8.67
N ASN A 90 -2.28 13.74 -9.33
CA ASN A 90 -2.27 12.87 -10.50
C ASN A 90 -1.50 13.48 -11.67
N VAL A 91 -1.42 14.81 -11.79
CA VAL A 91 -0.56 15.48 -12.79
C VAL A 91 0.91 15.10 -12.59
N ALA A 92 1.36 15.04 -11.34
CA ALA A 92 2.73 14.61 -11.00
C ALA A 92 2.91 13.10 -11.20
N VAL A 93 1.99 12.29 -10.68
CA VAL A 93 2.05 10.83 -10.79
C VAL A 93 2.09 10.39 -12.26
N ASP A 94 1.22 10.91 -13.11
CA ASP A 94 1.16 10.57 -14.53
C ASP A 94 2.43 11.01 -15.28
N TYR A 95 2.95 12.18 -14.95
CA TYR A 95 4.18 12.66 -15.56
C TYR A 95 5.38 11.79 -15.15
N TYR A 96 5.62 11.62 -13.85
CA TYR A 96 6.80 10.90 -13.35
C TYR A 96 6.74 9.39 -13.57
N LYS A 97 5.56 8.82 -13.83
CA LYS A 97 5.44 7.43 -14.27
C LYS A 97 6.26 7.12 -15.54
N HIS A 98 6.41 8.09 -16.43
CA HIS A 98 7.06 7.96 -17.74
C HIS A 98 8.42 8.68 -17.83
N HIS A 99 8.90 9.28 -16.74
CA HIS A 99 10.15 10.05 -16.70
C HIS A 99 11.12 9.47 -15.67
N VAL A 100 12.43 9.57 -15.98
CA VAL A 100 13.51 8.99 -15.14
C VAL A 100 13.83 9.96 -14.01
N ASP A 101 12.97 10.00 -12.99
CA ASP A 101 13.20 10.72 -11.72
C ASP A 101 12.55 9.90 -10.61
N ASN A 102 13.31 8.94 -10.08
CA ASN A 102 12.79 8.00 -9.08
C ASN A 102 12.38 8.70 -7.79
N GLU A 103 13.09 9.74 -7.37
CA GLU A 103 12.79 10.47 -6.14
C GLU A 103 11.43 11.18 -6.26
N LYS A 104 11.23 12.00 -7.32
CA LYS A 104 9.96 12.69 -7.52
C LYS A 104 8.80 11.74 -7.81
N ARG A 105 9.08 10.62 -8.50
CA ARG A 105 8.10 9.56 -8.71
C ARG A 105 7.66 8.93 -7.38
N THR A 106 8.59 8.59 -6.52
CA THR A 106 8.33 8.04 -5.18
C THR A 106 7.53 9.03 -4.34
N ARG A 107 7.95 10.29 -4.29
CA ARG A 107 7.24 11.36 -3.56
C ARG A 107 5.84 11.60 -4.10
N SER A 108 5.65 11.57 -5.42
CA SER A 108 4.31 11.72 -6.02
C SER A 108 3.35 10.61 -5.56
N LEU A 109 3.81 9.37 -5.52
CA LEU A 109 3.03 8.24 -5.02
C LEU A 109 2.76 8.37 -3.51
N LEU A 110 3.73 8.83 -2.73
CA LEU A 110 3.55 9.06 -1.29
C LEU A 110 2.45 10.08 -1.03
N TYR A 111 2.52 11.26 -1.68
CA TYR A 111 1.53 12.30 -1.46
C TYR A 111 0.18 11.99 -2.14
N GLN A 112 0.15 11.17 -3.19
CA GLN A 112 -1.09 10.59 -3.70
C GLN A 112 -1.75 9.70 -2.63
N GLY A 113 -0.95 8.88 -1.93
CA GLY A 113 -1.44 8.09 -0.80
C GLY A 113 -2.03 8.97 0.31
N CYS A 114 -1.39 10.09 0.65
CA CYS A 114 -1.90 11.05 1.63
C CYS A 114 -3.24 11.65 1.20
N VAL A 115 -3.38 12.02 -0.07
CA VAL A 115 -4.65 12.54 -0.62
C VAL A 115 -5.76 11.48 -0.54
N TYR A 116 -5.48 10.24 -0.95
CA TYR A 116 -6.46 9.15 -0.84
C TYR A 116 -6.84 8.86 0.61
N GLU A 117 -5.92 9.03 1.55
CA GLU A 117 -6.22 8.88 2.97
C GLU A 117 -7.17 9.97 3.47
N ILE A 118 -6.96 11.23 3.09
CA ILE A 118 -7.86 12.36 3.38
C ILE A 118 -9.24 12.12 2.76
N MET A 119 -9.29 11.60 1.53
CA MET A 119 -10.54 11.23 0.84
C MET A 119 -11.25 10.01 1.46
N GLY A 120 -10.62 9.31 2.42
CA GLY A 120 -11.17 8.08 3.00
C GLY A 120 -11.04 6.85 2.09
N GLU A 121 -10.27 6.94 1.00
CA GLU A 121 -10.04 5.87 0.03
C GLU A 121 -8.85 4.98 0.44
N ALA A 122 -8.98 4.32 1.57
CA ALA A 122 -7.88 3.60 2.22
C ALA A 122 -7.20 2.54 1.33
N GLU A 123 -7.95 1.87 0.44
CA GLU A 123 -7.39 0.89 -0.51
C GLU A 123 -6.41 1.52 -1.49
N LYS A 124 -6.80 2.66 -2.06
CA LYS A 124 -5.94 3.41 -2.96
C LYS A 124 -4.73 3.98 -2.21
N ALA A 125 -4.94 4.48 -0.98
CA ALA A 125 -3.85 4.97 -0.14
C ALA A 125 -2.81 3.87 0.14
N ILE A 126 -3.24 2.67 0.56
CA ILE A 126 -2.35 1.52 0.79
C ILE A 126 -1.58 1.17 -0.49
N THR A 127 -2.26 1.12 -1.63
CA THR A 127 -1.62 0.82 -2.92
C THR A 127 -0.55 1.85 -3.26
N SER A 128 -0.87 3.15 -3.17
CA SER A 128 0.08 4.23 -3.46
C SER A 128 1.28 4.22 -2.52
N TYR A 129 1.08 3.98 -1.21
CA TYR A 129 2.20 3.87 -0.26
C TYR A 129 3.07 2.64 -0.49
N LYS A 130 2.49 1.51 -0.88
CA LYS A 130 3.23 0.29 -1.24
C LYS A 130 4.04 0.48 -2.51
N ASP A 131 3.45 1.10 -3.52
CA ASP A 131 4.16 1.43 -4.76
C ASP A 131 5.32 2.40 -4.48
N ALA A 132 5.12 3.41 -3.62
CA ALA A 132 6.18 4.31 -3.19
C ALA A 132 7.29 3.58 -2.42
N GLU A 133 6.96 2.71 -1.46
CA GLU A 133 7.93 1.90 -0.71
C GLU A 133 8.79 1.04 -1.65
N ASN A 134 8.17 0.44 -2.67
CA ASN A 134 8.85 -0.42 -3.64
C ASN A 134 9.67 0.36 -4.68
N MET A 135 9.26 1.59 -5.03
CA MET A 135 9.95 2.43 -6.00
C MET A 135 11.14 3.18 -5.41
N ALA A 136 11.12 3.45 -4.10
CA ALA A 136 12.17 4.20 -3.42
C ALA A 136 13.53 3.49 -3.55
N ASP A 137 14.55 4.23 -3.93
CA ASP A 137 15.92 3.73 -4.04
C ASP A 137 16.47 3.26 -2.68
N ALA A 138 17.48 2.40 -2.69
CA ALA A 138 18.03 1.83 -1.45
C ALA A 138 18.51 2.91 -0.46
N GLY A 139 18.98 4.05 -0.96
CA GLY A 139 19.43 5.21 -0.19
C GLY A 139 18.32 6.18 0.23
N ASP A 140 17.15 6.06 -0.35
CA ASP A 140 16.00 6.93 -0.05
C ASP A 140 15.31 6.49 1.25
N LEU A 141 15.98 6.74 2.36
CA LEU A 141 15.52 6.32 3.68
C LEU A 141 14.31 7.12 4.14
N GLU A 142 14.23 8.42 3.78
CA GLU A 142 13.17 9.32 4.21
C GLU A 142 11.80 8.90 3.63
N ASN A 143 11.73 8.74 2.30
CA ASN A 143 10.50 8.33 1.65
C ASN A 143 10.08 6.91 2.07
N LYS A 144 11.05 5.99 2.27
CA LYS A 144 10.76 4.66 2.83
C LYS A 144 10.21 4.71 4.25
N ALA A 145 10.79 5.55 5.10
CA ALA A 145 10.33 5.70 6.47
C ALA A 145 8.90 6.26 6.50
N PHE A 146 8.64 7.28 5.68
CA PHE A 146 7.33 7.90 5.60
C PHE A 146 6.27 6.92 5.07
N ALA A 147 6.56 6.17 4.00
CA ALA A 147 5.66 5.14 3.49
C ALA A 147 5.30 4.10 4.56
N LYS A 148 6.30 3.59 5.29
CA LYS A 148 6.09 2.60 6.37
C LYS A 148 5.26 3.17 7.51
N LEU A 149 5.52 4.41 7.90
CA LEU A 149 4.76 5.10 8.93
C LEU A 149 3.29 5.24 8.51
N ARG A 150 3.01 5.71 7.30
CA ARG A 150 1.64 5.87 6.80
C ARG A 150 0.90 4.53 6.64
N LEU A 151 1.58 3.50 6.13
CA LEU A 151 1.01 2.15 6.10
C LEU A 151 0.64 1.65 7.50
N ALA A 152 1.51 1.85 8.49
CA ALA A 152 1.23 1.45 9.87
C ALA A 152 0.00 2.17 10.44
N THR A 153 -0.21 3.46 10.13
CA THR A 153 -1.40 4.20 10.59
C THR A 153 -2.68 3.71 9.95
N LEU A 154 -2.63 3.27 8.69
CA LEU A 154 -3.80 2.75 7.97
C LEU A 154 -4.22 1.34 8.40
N TYR A 155 -3.28 0.53 8.91
CA TYR A 155 -3.64 -0.78 9.42
C TYR A 155 -4.54 -0.63 10.64
N ALA A 156 -5.79 -1.08 10.49
CA ALA A 156 -6.79 -0.96 11.53
C ALA A 156 -6.35 -1.59 12.86
N ASP A 157 -6.90 -1.09 13.96
CA ASP A 157 -6.69 -1.64 15.31
C ASP A 157 -7.39 -3.00 15.50
N ASN A 158 -7.27 -3.85 14.51
CA ASN A 158 -7.81 -5.19 14.49
C ASN A 158 -6.70 -6.17 14.93
N SER A 159 -7.01 -7.07 15.85
CA SER A 159 -6.07 -8.03 16.41
C SER A 159 -5.32 -8.86 15.36
N ASN A 160 -5.91 -9.08 14.18
CA ASN A 160 -5.29 -9.84 13.10
C ASN A 160 -4.12 -9.10 12.43
N TYR A 161 -3.96 -7.79 12.66
CA TYR A 161 -2.96 -6.93 11.98
C TYR A 161 -1.98 -6.28 12.93
N ALA A 162 -2.14 -6.55 14.21
CA ALA A 162 -1.30 -6.00 15.27
C ALA A 162 0.20 -6.21 14.98
N ASP A 163 0.60 -7.42 14.57
CA ASP A 163 1.99 -7.76 14.27
C ASP A 163 2.53 -6.99 13.04
N LEU A 164 1.70 -6.78 12.04
CA LEU A 164 2.09 -6.04 10.84
C LEU A 164 2.21 -4.55 11.14
N LYS A 165 1.23 -3.97 11.82
CA LYS A 165 1.20 -2.58 12.25
C LYS A 165 2.42 -2.22 13.07
N ILE A 166 2.67 -2.98 14.15
CA ILE A 166 3.82 -2.73 15.03
C ILE A 166 5.16 -2.92 14.33
N ARG A 167 5.27 -3.90 13.42
CA ARG A 167 6.46 -4.11 12.62
C ARG A 167 6.75 -2.90 11.73
N LYS A 168 5.75 -2.37 11.00
CA LYS A 168 5.90 -1.20 10.14
C LYS A 168 6.30 0.05 10.93
N TYR A 169 5.69 0.29 12.10
CA TYR A 169 6.12 1.39 12.97
C TYR A 169 7.59 1.25 13.43
N LYS A 170 8.02 0.05 13.83
CA LYS A 170 9.40 -0.20 14.25
C LYS A 170 10.39 -0.06 13.09
N GLU A 171 10.02 -0.52 11.90
CA GLU A 171 10.82 -0.32 10.69
C GLU A 171 10.95 1.17 10.33
N ALA A 172 9.87 1.96 10.45
CA ALA A 172 9.92 3.40 10.25
C ALA A 172 10.80 4.08 11.31
N LEU A 173 10.67 3.73 12.58
CA LEU A 173 11.50 4.24 13.67
C LEU A 173 12.99 3.97 13.44
N ASP A 174 13.35 2.76 13.00
CA ASP A 174 14.75 2.42 12.66
C ASP A 174 15.30 3.33 11.57
N LEU A 175 14.53 3.55 10.52
CA LEU A 175 14.92 4.46 9.43
C LEU A 175 15.06 5.91 9.91
N TYR A 176 14.13 6.42 10.72
CA TYR A 176 14.23 7.77 11.29
C TYR A 176 15.36 7.91 12.31
N ASN A 177 15.72 6.84 13.02
CA ASN A 177 16.92 6.82 13.85
C ASN A 177 18.20 6.97 13.00
N ARG A 178 18.28 6.29 11.87
CA ARG A 178 19.41 6.38 10.92
C ARG A 178 19.49 7.76 10.26
N LEU A 179 18.34 8.38 9.99
CA LEU A 179 18.25 9.74 9.46
C LEU A 179 18.56 10.82 10.49
N GLY A 180 18.51 10.49 11.79
CA GLY A 180 18.64 11.46 12.88
C GLY A 180 17.43 12.38 13.04
N ASP A 181 16.30 12.09 12.39
CA ASP A 181 15.08 12.89 12.40
C ASP A 181 14.32 12.73 13.72
N LYS A 182 14.55 13.65 14.65
CA LYS A 182 13.98 13.60 16.01
C LYS A 182 12.47 13.74 16.02
N HIS A 183 11.92 14.61 15.18
CA HIS A 183 10.48 14.81 15.08
C HIS A 183 9.76 13.49 14.71
N TYR A 184 10.16 12.84 13.64
CA TYR A 184 9.54 11.57 13.25
C TYR A 184 9.92 10.38 14.14
N GLN A 185 11.04 10.43 14.86
CA GLN A 185 11.32 9.49 15.95
C GLN A 185 10.26 9.61 17.04
N ILE A 186 9.91 10.84 17.45
CA ILE A 186 8.86 11.10 18.45
C ILE A 186 7.52 10.57 17.94
N VAL A 187 7.13 10.89 16.70
CA VAL A 187 5.90 10.39 16.08
C VAL A 187 5.84 8.86 16.18
N CYS A 188 6.87 8.17 15.71
CA CYS A 188 6.90 6.70 15.74
C CYS A 188 6.84 6.15 17.19
N LEU A 189 7.56 6.74 18.12
CA LEU A 189 7.55 6.31 19.52
C LEU A 189 6.16 6.49 20.14
N THR A 190 5.50 7.61 19.86
CA THR A 190 4.13 7.91 20.31
C THR A 190 3.15 6.88 19.77
N ASP A 191 3.22 6.57 18.46
CA ASP A 191 2.34 5.60 17.81
C ASP A 191 2.58 4.16 18.30
N ILE A 192 3.85 3.78 18.52
CA ILE A 192 4.21 2.47 19.10
C ILE A 192 3.69 2.37 20.53
N GLY A 193 3.86 3.43 21.32
CA GLY A 193 3.33 3.51 22.68
C GLY A 193 1.82 3.37 22.71
N GLY A 194 1.13 4.10 21.83
CA GLY A 194 -0.33 4.02 21.64
C GLY A 194 -0.78 2.63 21.20
N PHE A 195 -0.04 1.98 20.30
CA PHE A 195 -0.31 0.61 19.90
C PHE A 195 -0.26 -0.36 21.08
N TYR A 196 0.83 -0.37 21.86
CA TYR A 196 0.96 -1.26 23.00
C TYR A 196 -0.01 -0.96 24.13
N ARG A 197 -0.40 0.31 24.32
CA ARG A 197 -1.44 0.71 25.27
C ARG A 197 -2.78 0.02 24.98
N ASN A 198 -3.10 -0.18 23.71
CA ASN A 198 -4.33 -0.85 23.30
C ASN A 198 -4.23 -2.39 23.36
N GLN A 199 -3.05 -2.94 23.70
CA GLN A 199 -2.82 -4.39 23.83
C GLN A 199 -2.72 -4.78 25.31
N SER A 200 -3.73 -5.41 25.86
CA SER A 200 -3.89 -5.69 27.31
C SER A 200 -2.70 -6.41 27.95
N ALA A 201 -1.87 -7.12 27.20
CA ALA A 201 -0.72 -7.89 27.69
C ALA A 201 0.63 -7.17 27.61
N SER A 202 0.67 -5.88 27.21
CA SER A 202 1.90 -5.19 26.81
C SER A 202 2.12 -3.85 27.53
N ASN A 203 1.62 -3.71 28.78
CA ASN A 203 1.67 -2.46 29.53
C ASN A 203 3.09 -1.91 29.73
N ASP A 204 4.06 -2.77 30.03
CA ASP A 204 5.46 -2.36 30.20
C ASP A 204 6.05 -1.83 28.89
N SER A 205 5.70 -2.46 27.77
CA SER A 205 6.11 -1.97 26.45
C SER A 205 5.47 -0.62 26.13
N ALA A 206 4.19 -0.42 26.44
CA ALA A 206 3.52 0.85 26.26
C ALA A 206 4.22 1.97 27.03
N LEU A 207 4.41 1.77 28.34
CA LEU A 207 5.08 2.75 29.21
C LEU A 207 6.53 3.01 28.75
N TYR A 208 7.26 1.97 28.32
CA TYR A 208 8.61 2.13 27.80
C TYR A 208 8.70 3.06 26.58
N TYR A 209 7.82 2.87 25.60
CA TYR A 209 7.82 3.70 24.39
C TYR A 209 7.27 5.10 24.66
N ILE A 210 6.23 5.22 25.49
CA ILE A 210 5.67 6.51 25.92
C ILE A 210 6.74 7.32 26.68
N ASP A 211 7.46 6.72 27.62
CA ASP A 211 8.53 7.38 28.35
C ASP A 211 9.67 7.85 27.44
N LYS A 212 10.06 7.04 26.45
CA LYS A 212 11.01 7.47 25.43
C LYS A 212 10.51 8.66 24.61
N ALA A 213 9.23 8.64 24.23
CA ALA A 213 8.61 9.74 23.50
C ALA A 213 8.59 11.02 24.36
N ILE A 214 8.22 10.92 25.63
CA ILE A 214 8.24 12.05 26.59
C ILE A 214 9.64 12.68 26.66
N ARG A 215 10.66 11.87 26.95
CA ARG A 215 12.04 12.37 27.08
C ARG A 215 12.55 13.04 25.81
N LEU A 216 12.25 12.46 24.66
CA LEU A 216 12.69 13.04 23.40
C LEU A 216 11.91 14.32 23.07
N SER A 217 10.60 14.36 23.34
CA SER A 217 9.78 15.55 23.15
C SER A 217 10.21 16.71 24.07
N GLU A 218 10.59 16.42 25.32
CA GLU A 218 11.16 17.42 26.24
C GLU A 218 12.49 17.98 25.72
N ALA A 219 13.36 17.10 25.21
CA ALA A 219 14.68 17.49 24.71
C ALA A 219 14.61 18.35 23.44
N GLU A 220 13.65 18.07 22.57
CA GLU A 220 13.47 18.76 21.27
C GLU A 220 12.47 19.93 21.35
N GLY A 221 11.79 20.13 22.48
CA GLY A 221 10.78 21.18 22.64
C GLY A 221 9.47 20.92 21.88
N GLU A 222 9.15 19.67 21.60
CA GLU A 222 7.96 19.25 20.88
C GLU A 222 6.74 19.18 21.82
N ASN A 223 6.22 20.35 22.22
CA ASN A 223 5.20 20.49 23.25
C ASN A 223 3.91 19.71 22.97
N TRP A 224 3.48 19.59 21.70
CA TRP A 224 2.31 18.80 21.32
C TRP A 224 2.49 17.33 21.69
N PHE A 225 3.60 16.73 21.30
CA PHE A 225 3.90 15.33 21.59
C PHE A 225 4.18 15.11 23.08
N LEU A 226 4.82 16.08 23.73
CA LEU A 226 5.02 16.04 25.17
C LEU A 226 3.69 15.99 25.90
N PHE A 227 2.78 16.90 25.60
CA PHE A 227 1.41 16.92 26.12
C PHE A 227 0.71 15.57 25.88
N GLN A 228 0.72 15.11 24.65
CA GLN A 228 0.04 13.87 24.25
C GLN A 228 0.59 12.65 25.00
N ASN A 229 1.89 12.48 25.05
CA ASN A 229 2.50 11.31 25.69
C ASN A 229 2.37 11.35 27.23
N LEU A 230 2.42 12.51 27.84
CA LEU A 230 2.18 12.66 29.28
C LEU A 230 0.75 12.27 29.66
N TYR A 231 -0.27 12.71 28.92
CA TYR A 231 -1.63 12.27 29.26
C TYR A 231 -1.87 10.79 28.93
N HIS A 232 -1.23 10.22 27.91
CA HIS A 232 -1.26 8.78 27.66
C HIS A 232 -0.58 7.98 28.80
N SER A 233 0.54 8.48 29.32
CA SER A 233 1.20 7.92 30.50
C SER A 233 0.27 7.95 31.71
N ALA A 234 -0.35 9.11 31.97
CA ALA A 234 -1.32 9.27 33.02
C ALA A 234 -2.52 8.32 32.88
N GLU A 235 -3.03 8.16 31.67
CA GLU A 235 -4.11 7.21 31.37
C GLU A 235 -3.70 5.77 31.71
N MET A 236 -2.49 5.34 31.32
CA MET A 236 -1.95 4.03 31.65
C MET A 236 -1.85 3.83 33.17
N TYR A 237 -1.29 4.81 33.90
CA TYR A 237 -1.18 4.75 35.36
C TYR A 237 -2.56 4.77 36.04
N CYS A 238 -3.53 5.52 35.51
CA CYS A 238 -4.86 5.61 36.06
C CYS A 238 -5.70 4.34 35.83
N LEU A 239 -5.80 3.90 34.58
CA LEU A 239 -6.75 2.87 34.19
C LEU A 239 -6.19 1.45 34.29
N ILE A 240 -4.89 1.29 34.07
CA ILE A 240 -4.27 -0.04 33.92
C ILE A 240 -3.50 -0.43 35.21
N THR A 241 -2.46 0.34 35.56
CA THR A 241 -1.61 -0.03 36.71
C THR A 241 -2.18 0.45 38.06
N LYS A 242 -3.17 1.36 38.02
CA LYS A 242 -3.83 1.97 39.20
C LYS A 242 -2.88 2.73 40.11
N GLU A 243 -1.82 3.29 39.55
CA GLU A 243 -0.83 4.13 40.25
C GLU A 243 -1.26 5.60 40.18
N TYR A 244 -2.34 5.93 40.90
CA TYR A 244 -3.05 7.20 40.74
C TYR A 244 -2.20 8.44 41.07
N ASP A 245 -1.20 8.35 41.96
CA ASP A 245 -0.29 9.44 42.21
C ASP A 245 0.66 9.73 41.06
N LYS A 246 1.13 8.70 40.34
CA LYS A 246 1.88 8.88 39.11
C LYS A 246 1.00 9.46 38.02
N ALA A 247 -0.21 8.90 37.86
CA ALA A 247 -1.20 9.43 36.91
C ALA A 247 -1.46 10.92 37.15
N ARG A 248 -1.63 11.33 38.43
CA ARG A 248 -1.82 12.73 38.82
C ARG A 248 -0.61 13.60 38.44
N LEU A 249 0.59 13.10 38.66
CA LEU A 249 1.81 13.85 38.35
C LEU A 249 1.91 14.09 36.83
N ASP A 250 1.73 13.06 36.05
CA ASP A 250 1.88 13.12 34.58
C ASP A 250 0.77 13.94 33.93
N ILE A 251 -0.49 13.84 34.42
CA ILE A 251 -1.57 14.64 33.86
C ILE A 251 -1.43 16.14 34.17
N LEU A 252 -0.94 16.48 35.35
CA LEU A 252 -0.68 17.87 35.67
C LEU A 252 0.48 18.45 34.85
N LYS A 253 1.53 17.66 34.62
CA LYS A 253 2.60 18.02 33.70
C LYS A 253 2.10 18.19 32.26
N ALA A 254 1.22 17.30 31.80
CA ALA A 254 0.61 17.40 30.46
C ALA A 254 -0.13 18.72 30.30
N LEU A 255 -1.04 19.03 31.21
CA LEU A 255 -1.81 20.29 31.17
C LEU A 255 -0.91 21.54 31.29
N ALA A 256 0.17 21.47 32.06
CA ALA A 256 1.17 22.54 32.12
C ALA A 256 1.96 22.67 30.81
N ALA A 257 2.33 21.58 30.17
CA ALA A 257 3.02 21.57 28.86
C ALA A 257 2.15 22.16 27.76
N GLY A 258 0.84 21.95 27.83
CA GLY A 258 -0.13 22.53 26.89
C GLY A 258 -0.25 24.04 27.00
N ASN A 259 0.07 24.62 28.14
CA ASN A 259 0.10 26.06 28.41
C ASN A 259 -1.17 26.84 27.97
N GLY A 260 -2.32 26.15 27.91
CA GLY A 260 -3.59 26.70 27.44
C GLY A 260 -3.74 26.84 25.90
N GLU A 261 -2.67 26.62 25.14
CA GLU A 261 -2.69 26.63 23.67
C GLU A 261 -2.90 25.23 23.12
N ILE A 262 -2.28 24.22 23.75
CA ILE A 262 -2.45 22.82 23.42
C ILE A 262 -3.34 22.21 24.49
N ASP A 263 -4.57 21.90 24.12
CA ASP A 263 -5.54 21.29 25.03
C ASP A 263 -6.42 20.26 24.28
N HIS A 264 -6.78 19.21 24.99
CA HIS A 264 -7.60 18.14 24.45
C HIS A 264 -8.53 17.59 25.52
N PRO A 265 -9.83 17.38 25.22
CA PRO A 265 -10.80 16.90 26.21
C PRO A 265 -10.35 15.62 26.93
N ARG A 266 -9.66 14.72 26.24
CA ARG A 266 -9.14 13.45 26.79
C ARG A 266 -8.24 13.67 28.00
N ALA A 267 -7.35 14.67 27.97
CA ALA A 267 -6.46 14.98 29.10
C ALA A 267 -7.26 15.36 30.32
N HIS A 268 -8.30 16.18 30.16
CA HIS A 268 -9.20 16.55 31.26
C HIS A 268 -10.00 15.38 31.80
N TYR A 269 -10.43 14.47 30.93
CA TYR A 269 -11.14 13.24 31.34
C TYR A 269 -10.23 12.31 32.12
N VAL A 270 -8.97 12.13 31.69
CA VAL A 270 -7.97 11.36 32.43
C VAL A 270 -7.68 12.00 33.80
N ALA A 271 -7.61 13.35 33.86
CA ALA A 271 -7.48 14.07 35.14
C ALA A 271 -8.69 13.79 36.03
N ALA A 272 -9.90 13.95 35.52
CA ALA A 272 -11.13 13.68 36.26
C ALA A 272 -11.17 12.25 36.82
N GLU A 273 -10.88 11.24 35.98
CA GLU A 273 -10.80 9.83 36.37
C GLU A 273 -9.76 9.61 37.46
N THR A 274 -8.57 10.21 37.31
CA THR A 274 -7.48 10.12 38.29
C THR A 274 -7.93 10.68 39.63
N TYR A 275 -8.54 11.88 39.66
CA TYR A 275 -9.01 12.49 40.89
C TYR A 275 -10.20 11.75 41.52
N LEU A 276 -11.08 11.15 40.71
CA LEU A 276 -12.11 10.25 41.22
C LEU A 276 -11.51 9.07 41.96
N ASN A 277 -10.51 8.41 41.38
CA ASN A 277 -9.85 7.27 41.99
C ASN A 277 -9.05 7.66 43.27
N LEU A 278 -8.58 8.89 43.35
CA LEU A 278 -8.00 9.47 44.58
C LEU A 278 -9.06 9.93 45.61
N GLY A 279 -10.34 9.72 45.36
CA GLY A 279 -11.44 10.13 46.26
C GLY A 279 -11.75 11.62 46.25
N LYS A 280 -11.19 12.39 45.33
CA LYS A 280 -11.34 13.85 45.23
C LYS A 280 -12.39 14.26 44.20
N THR A 281 -13.66 14.03 44.53
CA THR A 281 -14.79 14.22 43.59
C THR A 281 -14.91 15.64 43.07
N ASP A 282 -14.65 16.66 43.93
CA ASP A 282 -14.72 18.06 43.52
C ASP A 282 -13.66 18.42 42.47
N SER A 283 -12.43 17.92 42.65
CA SER A 283 -11.36 18.10 41.68
C SER A 283 -11.71 17.39 40.36
N ALA A 284 -12.29 16.20 40.43
CA ALA A 284 -12.74 15.46 39.24
C ALA A 284 -13.81 16.25 38.47
N ARG A 285 -14.79 16.80 39.18
CA ARG A 285 -15.83 17.67 38.57
C ARG A 285 -15.21 18.93 37.95
N TYR A 286 -14.21 19.54 38.64
CA TYR A 286 -13.51 20.69 38.11
C TYR A 286 -12.91 20.39 36.75
N TYR A 287 -12.09 19.33 36.62
CA TYR A 287 -11.48 18.99 35.33
C TYR A 287 -12.50 18.61 34.26
N LEU A 288 -13.55 17.87 34.60
CA LEU A 288 -14.58 17.50 33.67
C LEU A 288 -15.33 18.71 33.08
N ASN A 289 -15.59 19.74 33.93
CA ASN A 289 -16.27 20.97 33.52
C ASN A 289 -15.35 21.94 32.74
N HIS A 290 -14.03 21.80 32.88
CA HIS A 290 -13.05 22.65 32.20
C HIS A 290 -12.48 21.95 30.96
N ALA A 291 -13.00 20.76 30.59
CA ALA A 291 -12.61 20.12 29.34
C ALA A 291 -13.01 21.01 28.16
N PRO A 292 -12.10 21.23 27.20
CA PRO A 292 -12.40 22.07 26.05
C PRO A 292 -13.57 21.50 25.25
N ALA A 293 -14.47 22.39 24.83
CA ALA A 293 -15.65 22.05 24.07
C ALA A 293 -15.95 23.16 23.05
N GLY A 294 -16.47 22.82 21.89
CA GLY A 294 -16.90 23.78 20.89
C GLY A 294 -16.47 23.45 19.45
N PRO A 295 -16.75 24.35 18.49
CA PRO A 295 -16.37 24.17 17.09
C PRO A 295 -14.86 24.04 16.94
N GLY A 296 -14.41 23.03 16.19
CA GLY A 296 -12.98 22.76 15.93
C GLY A 296 -12.32 21.79 16.90
N ILE A 297 -12.96 21.45 18.04
CA ILE A 297 -12.43 20.43 18.95
C ILE A 297 -12.84 19.05 18.46
N ARG A 298 -11.84 18.28 18.02
CA ARG A 298 -12.07 16.89 17.59
C ARG A 298 -12.22 15.99 18.82
N THR A 299 -13.41 15.43 19.01
CA THR A 299 -13.67 14.39 20.00
C THR A 299 -13.94 13.07 19.31
N THR A 300 -13.38 12.00 19.84
CA THR A 300 -13.69 10.64 19.37
C THR A 300 -14.95 10.13 20.06
N VAL A 301 -15.53 9.08 19.50
CA VAL A 301 -16.67 8.40 20.16
C VAL A 301 -16.22 7.81 21.51
N SER A 302 -14.98 7.35 21.61
CA SER A 302 -14.37 6.91 22.87
C SER A 302 -14.31 8.04 23.93
N ASP A 303 -14.02 9.27 23.51
CA ASP A 303 -14.03 10.43 24.42
C ASP A 303 -15.43 10.74 24.90
N THR A 304 -16.42 10.64 24.04
CA THR A 304 -17.84 10.83 24.41
C THR A 304 -18.30 9.77 25.41
N VAL A 305 -17.95 8.51 25.19
CA VAL A 305 -18.24 7.42 26.13
C VAL A 305 -17.56 7.69 27.47
N MET A 306 -16.28 8.07 27.46
CA MET A 306 -15.53 8.37 28.67
C MET A 306 -16.17 9.55 29.45
N TYR A 307 -16.55 10.62 28.75
CA TYR A 307 -17.25 11.75 29.35
C TYR A 307 -18.52 11.31 30.09
N TYR A 308 -19.41 10.56 29.44
CA TYR A 308 -20.65 10.12 30.07
C TYR A 308 -20.41 9.15 31.23
N ARG A 309 -19.41 8.26 31.14
CA ARG A 309 -19.01 7.41 32.27
C ARG A 309 -18.53 8.22 33.46
N LEU A 310 -17.72 9.25 33.23
CA LEU A 310 -17.24 10.14 34.30
C LEU A 310 -18.39 10.93 34.97
N VAL A 311 -19.31 11.47 34.15
CA VAL A 311 -20.51 12.13 34.68
C VAL A 311 -21.33 11.17 35.53
N SER A 312 -21.53 9.95 35.08
CA SER A 312 -22.27 8.93 35.83
C SER A 312 -21.57 8.54 37.12
N GLU A 313 -20.24 8.35 37.09
CA GLU A 313 -19.48 7.97 38.30
C GLU A 313 -19.44 9.10 39.35
N ILE A 314 -19.37 10.36 38.93
CA ILE A 314 -19.53 11.51 39.80
C ILE A 314 -20.93 11.51 40.43
N ALA A 315 -21.98 11.34 39.62
CA ALA A 315 -23.36 11.31 40.12
C ALA A 315 -23.59 10.17 41.13
N LYS A 316 -22.99 9.00 40.88
CA LYS A 316 -23.03 7.86 41.81
C LYS A 316 -22.41 8.23 43.18
N ARG A 317 -21.26 8.89 43.18
CA ARG A 317 -20.62 9.35 44.42
C ARG A 317 -21.45 10.40 45.16
N GLU A 318 -22.17 11.23 44.40
CA GLU A 318 -23.11 12.21 44.91
C GLU A 318 -24.44 11.61 45.35
N LYS A 319 -24.65 10.31 45.12
CA LYS A 319 -25.90 9.57 45.34
C LYS A 319 -27.08 10.08 44.51
N ASP A 320 -26.82 10.75 43.40
CA ASP A 320 -27.80 11.15 42.41
C ASP A 320 -28.01 9.98 41.42
N TRP A 321 -28.87 9.04 41.82
CA TRP A 321 -29.13 7.81 41.08
C TRP A 321 -29.79 8.05 39.74
N ASN A 322 -30.63 9.08 39.62
CA ASN A 322 -31.30 9.41 38.37
C ASN A 322 -30.29 9.90 37.34
N ARG A 323 -29.41 10.78 37.72
CA ARG A 323 -28.31 11.26 36.86
C ARG A 323 -27.33 10.13 36.54
N TYR A 324 -27.05 9.26 37.50
CA TYR A 324 -26.20 8.08 37.30
C TYR A 324 -26.77 7.19 36.19
N THR A 325 -28.03 6.72 36.30
CA THR A 325 -28.63 5.83 35.30
C THR A 325 -28.70 6.46 33.93
N THR A 326 -29.16 7.72 33.85
CA THR A 326 -29.27 8.45 32.58
C THR A 326 -27.95 8.51 31.80
N TYR A 327 -26.86 8.85 32.47
CA TYR A 327 -25.58 8.98 31.80
C TYR A 327 -24.85 7.64 31.61
N TYR A 328 -25.07 6.66 32.47
CA TYR A 328 -24.60 5.30 32.30
C TYR A 328 -25.21 4.61 31.07
N GLU A 329 -26.53 4.74 30.87
CA GLU A 329 -27.23 4.24 29.69
C GLU A 329 -26.72 4.91 28.43
N LYS A 330 -26.59 6.24 28.39
CA LYS A 330 -26.00 6.97 27.26
C LYS A 330 -24.61 6.48 26.89
N ALA A 331 -23.76 6.21 27.87
CA ALA A 331 -22.42 5.70 27.63
C ALA A 331 -22.44 4.30 26.98
N ASN A 332 -23.32 3.44 27.46
CA ASN A 332 -23.46 2.06 26.94
C ASN A 332 -24.07 2.04 25.54
N ASP A 333 -25.14 2.82 25.28
CA ASP A 333 -25.77 2.90 23.95
C ASP A 333 -24.77 3.31 22.88
N ILE A 334 -23.92 4.29 23.20
CA ILE A 334 -22.87 4.75 22.27
C ILE A 334 -21.78 3.68 22.12
N ALA A 335 -21.32 3.05 23.22
CA ALA A 335 -20.32 2.00 23.16
C ALA A 335 -20.77 0.81 22.32
N ASP A 336 -22.03 0.40 22.45
CA ASP A 336 -22.63 -0.70 21.68
C ASP A 336 -22.73 -0.35 20.19
N SER A 337 -23.04 0.91 19.85
CA SER A 337 -23.10 1.37 18.45
C SER A 337 -21.74 1.29 17.75
N VAL A 338 -20.65 1.54 18.48
CA VAL A 338 -19.27 1.47 17.95
C VAL A 338 -18.83 0.03 17.70
N LEU A 339 -19.19 -0.90 18.58
CA LEU A 339 -18.89 -2.31 18.40
C LEU A 339 -19.47 -2.85 17.07
N VAL A 340 -20.66 -2.35 16.69
CA VAL A 340 -21.31 -2.73 15.43
C VAL A 340 -20.61 -2.12 14.19
N SER A 341 -20.03 -0.93 14.29
CA SER A 341 -19.44 -0.22 13.14
C SER A 341 -18.00 -0.65 12.80
N ASN A 342 -17.24 -1.16 13.77
CA ASN A 342 -15.82 -1.49 13.61
C ASN A 342 -15.54 -2.83 12.90
N VAL A 343 -16.56 -3.62 12.59
CA VAL A 343 -16.40 -4.98 12.05
C VAL A 343 -15.95 -5.02 10.58
N ASN A 344 -15.95 -3.91 9.84
CA ASN A 344 -15.96 -3.96 8.37
C ASN A 344 -14.78 -3.38 7.60
N LYS A 345 -13.65 -3.05 8.24
CA LYS A 345 -12.48 -2.54 7.48
C LYS A 345 -11.42 -3.62 7.30
N ASN A 346 -11.53 -4.41 6.23
CA ASN A 346 -10.59 -5.51 5.94
C ASN A 346 -9.45 -5.06 5.01
N TYR A 347 -8.62 -4.11 5.50
CA TYR A 347 -7.49 -3.56 4.73
C TYR A 347 -6.37 -4.57 4.45
N MET A 348 -6.28 -5.67 5.18
CA MET A 348 -5.24 -6.68 4.99
C MET A 348 -5.50 -7.61 3.81
N ASP A 349 -6.75 -7.87 3.48
CA ASP A 349 -7.03 -8.64 2.26
C ASP A 349 -6.54 -7.91 1.02
N ILE A 350 -6.54 -6.57 1.09
CA ILE A 350 -6.00 -5.70 0.03
C ILE A 350 -4.47 -5.79 0.03
N GLU A 351 -3.82 -5.68 1.17
CA GLU A 351 -2.36 -5.81 1.26
C GLU A 351 -1.89 -7.20 0.84
N LYS A 352 -2.52 -8.26 1.32
CA LYS A 352 -2.21 -9.63 0.87
C LYS A 352 -2.40 -9.81 -0.61
N LYS A 353 -3.51 -9.32 -1.16
CA LYS A 353 -3.76 -9.36 -2.61
C LYS A 353 -2.68 -8.61 -3.37
N TYR A 354 -2.33 -7.40 -2.90
CA TYR A 354 -1.25 -6.61 -3.50
C TYR A 354 0.09 -7.34 -3.42
N ASP A 355 0.48 -7.86 -2.24
CA ASP A 355 1.75 -8.56 -2.04
C ASP A 355 1.82 -9.86 -2.88
N ILE A 356 0.71 -10.61 -2.99
CA ILE A 356 0.62 -11.79 -3.85
C ILE A 356 0.77 -11.40 -5.31
N GLN A 357 0.05 -10.39 -5.79
CA GLN A 357 0.15 -9.89 -7.16
C GLN A 357 1.54 -9.36 -7.49
N LEU A 358 2.17 -8.64 -6.55
CA LEU A 358 3.53 -8.15 -6.71
C LEU A 358 4.54 -9.30 -6.74
N ALA A 359 4.38 -10.32 -5.90
CA ALA A 359 5.22 -11.52 -5.91
C ALA A 359 5.07 -12.32 -7.21
N GLU A 360 3.84 -12.47 -7.72
CA GLU A 360 3.57 -13.11 -9.01
C GLU A 360 4.17 -12.31 -10.17
N LEU A 361 3.99 -10.99 -10.18
CA LEU A 361 4.57 -10.10 -11.18
C LEU A 361 6.11 -10.14 -11.17
N ASN A 362 6.72 -10.14 -10.00
CA ASN A 362 8.17 -10.24 -9.85
C ASN A 362 8.69 -11.62 -10.31
N LYS A 363 7.97 -12.70 -9.98
CA LYS A 363 8.29 -14.05 -10.45
C LYS A 363 8.18 -14.18 -11.96
N GLU A 364 7.21 -13.52 -12.58
CA GLU A 364 7.04 -13.48 -14.02
C GLU A 364 8.13 -12.65 -14.71
N LYS A 365 8.50 -11.50 -14.13
CA LYS A 365 9.65 -10.69 -14.57
C LYS A 365 10.97 -11.46 -14.45
N GLU A 366 11.18 -12.21 -13.38
CA GLU A 366 12.38 -13.06 -13.22
C GLU A 366 12.42 -14.20 -14.24
N LYS A 367 11.29 -14.89 -14.46
CA LYS A 367 11.17 -15.89 -15.53
C LYS A 367 11.48 -15.29 -16.89
N THR A 368 10.97 -14.12 -17.16
CA THR A 368 11.20 -13.41 -18.42
C THR A 368 12.68 -13.03 -18.57
N ARG A 369 13.31 -12.49 -17.50
CA ARG A 369 14.75 -12.19 -17.47
C ARG A 369 15.62 -13.41 -17.69
N THR A 370 15.33 -14.51 -17.02
CA THR A 370 16.09 -15.77 -17.18
C THR A 370 15.92 -16.37 -18.59
N THR A 371 14.72 -16.28 -19.15
CA THR A 371 14.46 -16.73 -20.52
C THR A 371 15.23 -15.89 -21.54
N TRP A 372 15.25 -14.57 -21.39
CA TRP A 372 16.06 -13.67 -22.21
C TRP A 372 17.57 -13.92 -22.08
N ALA A 373 18.05 -14.14 -20.85
CA ALA A 373 19.46 -14.46 -20.60
C ALA A 373 19.86 -15.78 -21.26
N LEU A 374 19.01 -16.80 -21.19
CA LEU A 374 19.25 -18.09 -21.84
C LEU A 374 19.22 -17.99 -23.39
N LEU A 375 18.30 -17.20 -23.95
CA LEU A 375 18.23 -16.93 -25.38
C LEU A 375 19.48 -16.18 -25.84
N LEU A 376 19.95 -15.19 -25.10
CA LEU A 376 21.17 -14.44 -25.41
C LEU A 376 22.42 -15.32 -25.32
N ALA A 377 22.51 -16.15 -24.29
CA ALA A 377 23.61 -17.09 -24.11
C ALA A 377 23.65 -18.17 -25.24
N SER A 378 22.49 -18.68 -25.65
CA SER A 378 22.41 -19.63 -26.75
C SER A 378 22.80 -19.01 -28.11
N LEU A 379 22.42 -17.76 -28.34
CA LEU A 379 22.81 -16.99 -29.52
C LEU A 379 24.34 -16.77 -29.56
N LEU A 380 24.93 -16.36 -28.43
CA LEU A 380 26.38 -16.18 -28.32
C LEU A 380 27.15 -17.48 -28.50
N ALA A 381 26.63 -18.60 -27.99
CA ALA A 381 27.23 -19.93 -28.19
C ALA A 381 27.18 -20.35 -29.65
N LEU A 382 26.07 -20.12 -30.35
CA LEU A 382 25.95 -20.39 -31.79
C LEU A 382 26.89 -19.54 -32.63
N LEU A 383 27.03 -18.24 -32.27
CA LEU A 383 28.00 -17.35 -32.91
C LEU A 383 29.46 -17.80 -32.68
N ALA A 384 29.80 -18.23 -31.48
CA ALA A 384 31.13 -18.76 -31.15
C ALA A 384 31.42 -20.06 -31.94
N LEU A 385 30.43 -20.97 -32.06
CA LEU A 385 30.56 -22.18 -32.84
C LEU A 385 30.73 -21.88 -34.33
N ALA A 386 30.00 -20.90 -34.86
CA ALA A 386 30.16 -20.47 -36.26
C ALA A 386 31.55 -19.88 -36.53
N LEU A 387 32.04 -19.03 -35.60
CA LEU A 387 33.37 -18.43 -35.70
C LEU A 387 34.50 -19.48 -35.60
N THR A 388 34.38 -20.45 -34.68
CA THR A 388 35.33 -21.55 -34.54
C THR A 388 35.33 -22.46 -35.77
N PHE A 389 34.16 -22.72 -36.34
CA PHE A 389 34.07 -23.48 -37.58
C PHE A 389 34.71 -22.75 -38.77
N VAL A 390 34.46 -21.45 -38.91
CA VAL A 390 35.11 -20.62 -39.94
C VAL A 390 36.64 -20.58 -39.76
N ALA A 391 37.08 -20.40 -38.52
CA ALA A 391 38.51 -20.36 -38.17
C ALA A 391 39.20 -21.73 -38.42
N TRP A 392 38.51 -22.85 -38.07
CA TRP A 392 39.00 -24.21 -38.33
C TRP A 392 39.11 -24.47 -39.85
N ARG A 393 38.11 -24.06 -40.60
CA ARG A 393 38.09 -24.21 -42.05
C ARG A 393 39.13 -23.33 -42.72
N TYR A 394 39.35 -22.11 -42.22
CA TYR A 394 40.42 -21.24 -42.72
C TYR A 394 41.80 -21.81 -42.43
N ARG A 395 42.06 -22.34 -41.23
CA ARG A 395 43.31 -23.05 -40.88
C ARG A 395 43.55 -24.31 -41.69
N SER A 396 42.51 -25.11 -41.91
CA SER A 396 42.59 -26.31 -42.74
C SER A 396 42.99 -25.97 -44.17
N ARG A 397 42.55 -24.83 -44.68
CA ARG A 397 42.91 -24.38 -46.05
C ARG A 397 44.28 -23.73 -46.12
N LEU A 398 44.71 -23.03 -45.07
CA LEU A 398 46.11 -22.57 -45.02
C LEU A 398 47.08 -23.75 -45.06
N LYS A 399 46.79 -24.81 -44.31
CA LYS A 399 47.54 -26.05 -44.37
C LYS A 399 47.51 -26.72 -45.76
N GLN A 400 46.34 -26.72 -46.43
CA GLN A 400 46.27 -27.23 -47.83
C GLN A 400 47.07 -26.34 -48.79
N LYS A 401 46.98 -25.02 -48.66
CA LYS A 401 47.81 -24.11 -49.47
C LYS A 401 49.32 -24.22 -49.20
N GLU A 402 49.72 -24.47 -47.94
CA GLU A 402 51.11 -24.74 -47.62
C GLU A 402 51.59 -26.04 -48.29
N THR A 403 50.78 -27.11 -48.27
CA THR A 403 51.12 -28.36 -48.98
C THR A 403 51.06 -28.22 -50.51
N GLU A 404 50.13 -27.42 -51.06
CA GLU A 404 50.05 -27.11 -52.48
C GLU A 404 51.27 -26.23 -52.93
N ASN A 405 51.71 -25.27 -52.15
CA ASN A 405 52.91 -24.45 -52.46
C ASN A 405 54.20 -25.26 -52.43
N GLU A 406 54.28 -26.31 -51.63
CA GLU A 406 55.42 -27.24 -51.68
C GLU A 406 55.35 -28.14 -52.93
N LEU A 407 54.16 -28.52 -53.41
CA LEU A 407 53.99 -29.26 -54.66
C LEU A 407 54.21 -28.37 -55.91
N GLN A 408 53.83 -27.07 -55.85
CA GLN A 408 53.99 -26.12 -56.96
C GLN A 408 55.44 -25.74 -57.28
N LYS A 409 56.37 -26.04 -56.42
CA LYS A 409 57.80 -25.90 -56.75
C LYS A 409 58.31 -26.93 -57.76
N THR A 410 57.51 -27.95 -58.02
CA THR A 410 57.89 -29.09 -58.94
C THR A 410 57.16 -29.15 -60.28
N ASP A 411 56.07 -28.37 -60.45
CA ASP A 411 55.30 -28.51 -61.72
C ASP A 411 54.73 -27.19 -62.25
N LEU A 412 55.53 -26.52 -63.11
CA LEU A 412 55.08 -25.28 -63.80
C LEU A 412 54.10 -25.57 -64.95
N GLU A 413 53.85 -26.84 -65.28
CA GLU A 413 52.96 -27.28 -66.40
C GLU A 413 51.51 -27.55 -65.95
N THR A 414 51.20 -27.63 -64.67
CA THR A 414 49.84 -27.88 -64.17
C THR A 414 49.06 -26.58 -63.79
N SER A 415 49.61 -25.41 -64.09
CA SER A 415 49.01 -24.13 -63.69
C SER A 415 47.67 -23.80 -64.39
N LEU A 416 47.34 -24.42 -65.50
CA LEU A 416 46.06 -24.18 -66.20
C LEU A 416 44.89 -24.97 -65.57
N THR A 417 45.18 -26.12 -65.02
CA THR A 417 44.19 -26.98 -64.34
C THR A 417 43.91 -26.44 -62.93
N GLY A 418 44.89 -25.84 -62.27
CA GLY A 418 44.73 -25.19 -60.95
C GLY A 418 43.81 -23.98 -60.98
N LEU A 419 43.81 -23.18 -62.04
CA LEU A 419 42.91 -22.04 -62.22
C LEU A 419 41.45 -22.45 -62.39
N GLN A 420 41.19 -23.58 -63.12
CA GLN A 420 39.83 -24.09 -63.20
C GLN A 420 39.31 -24.71 -61.90
N GLN A 421 40.22 -25.29 -61.10
CA GLN A 421 39.88 -25.76 -59.74
C GLN A 421 39.60 -24.64 -58.77
N MET A 422 40.35 -23.50 -58.88
CA MET A 422 40.07 -22.30 -58.09
C MET A 422 38.71 -21.67 -58.41
N GLN A 423 38.28 -21.63 -59.67
CA GLN A 423 36.96 -21.13 -60.06
C GLN A 423 35.81 -21.98 -59.46
N THR A 424 36.02 -23.30 -59.42
CA THR A 424 35.03 -24.21 -58.82
C THR A 424 34.97 -24.06 -57.29
N ALA A 425 36.11 -23.80 -56.64
CA ALA A 425 36.19 -23.57 -55.20
C ALA A 425 35.50 -22.26 -54.79
N ILE A 426 35.66 -21.19 -55.58
CA ILE A 426 34.98 -19.90 -55.35
C ILE A 426 33.47 -20.06 -55.49
N ALA A 427 32.99 -20.81 -56.50
CA ALA A 427 31.56 -21.07 -56.67
C ALA A 427 30.97 -21.87 -55.50
N ASN A 428 31.73 -22.84 -54.98
CA ASN A 428 31.28 -23.61 -53.79
C ASN A 428 31.26 -22.70 -52.51
N TYR A 429 32.21 -21.74 -52.39
CA TYR A 429 32.25 -20.77 -51.29
C TYR A 429 31.03 -19.83 -51.27
N GLU A 430 30.66 -19.33 -52.44
CA GLU A 430 29.48 -18.49 -52.56
C GLU A 430 28.20 -19.26 -52.18
N GLN A 431 28.16 -20.56 -52.46
CA GLN A 431 27.04 -21.40 -52.09
C GLN A 431 27.00 -21.65 -50.56
N GLU A 432 28.13 -21.91 -49.93
CA GLU A 432 28.22 -22.11 -48.47
C GLU A 432 27.97 -20.83 -47.67
N LEU A 433 28.43 -19.69 -48.19
CA LEU A 433 28.15 -18.38 -47.57
C LEU A 433 26.65 -18.07 -47.61
N ARG A 434 25.98 -18.41 -48.70
CA ARG A 434 24.51 -18.29 -48.79
C ARG A 434 23.81 -19.23 -47.83
N ALA A 435 24.28 -20.46 -47.66
CA ALA A 435 23.72 -21.41 -46.69
C ALA A 435 23.85 -20.92 -45.23
N ALA A 436 25.02 -20.35 -44.87
CA ALA A 436 25.24 -19.75 -43.54
C ALA A 436 24.39 -18.49 -43.30
N GLN A 437 24.18 -17.67 -44.34
CA GLN A 437 23.26 -16.53 -44.27
C GLN A 437 21.81 -16.93 -44.12
N ASP A 438 21.39 -18.03 -44.76
CA ASP A 438 20.03 -18.55 -44.64
C ASP A 438 19.78 -19.18 -43.24
N GLU A 439 20.80 -19.79 -42.65
CA GLU A 439 20.74 -20.32 -41.28
C GLU A 439 20.64 -19.19 -40.23
N LEU A 440 21.39 -18.09 -40.44
CA LEU A 440 21.31 -16.88 -39.61
C LEU A 440 19.91 -16.27 -39.69
N ARG A 441 19.33 -16.11 -40.87
CA ARG A 441 17.95 -15.64 -41.06
C ARG A 441 16.91 -16.57 -40.42
N GLY A 442 17.14 -17.87 -40.43
CA GLY A 442 16.29 -18.84 -39.76
C GLY A 442 16.28 -18.68 -38.24
N ASN A 443 17.41 -18.30 -37.66
CA ASN A 443 17.56 -18.06 -36.22
C ASN A 443 16.95 -16.72 -35.80
N GLU A 444 17.11 -15.66 -36.60
CA GLU A 444 16.43 -14.37 -36.41
C GLU A 444 14.89 -14.52 -36.46
N ALA A 445 14.37 -15.32 -37.39
CA ALA A 445 12.94 -15.58 -37.48
C ALA A 445 12.38 -16.40 -36.28
N ARG A 446 13.21 -17.28 -35.69
CA ARG A 446 12.85 -18.00 -34.45
C ARG A 446 12.85 -17.11 -33.24
N MET A 447 13.83 -16.20 -33.12
CA MET A 447 13.91 -15.22 -32.06
C MET A 447 12.76 -14.21 -32.10
N SER A 448 12.41 -13.69 -33.29
CA SER A 448 11.28 -12.79 -33.48
C SER A 448 9.93 -13.43 -33.07
N ARG A 449 9.74 -14.71 -33.35
CA ARG A 449 8.56 -15.47 -32.90
C ARG A 449 8.54 -15.67 -31.37
N GLY A 450 9.70 -15.90 -30.77
CA GLY A 450 9.84 -15.97 -29.28
C GLY A 450 9.50 -14.66 -28.59
N ILE A 451 9.94 -13.55 -29.17
CA ILE A 451 9.63 -12.19 -28.67
C ILE A 451 8.11 -11.92 -28.74
N ALA A 452 7.49 -12.21 -29.87
CA ALA A 452 6.05 -12.02 -30.04
C ALA A 452 5.20 -12.87 -29.07
N ALA A 453 5.66 -14.10 -28.74
CA ALA A 453 4.99 -14.95 -27.75
C ALA A 453 5.14 -14.41 -26.31
N LEU A 454 6.26 -13.77 -25.99
CA LEU A 454 6.49 -13.11 -24.69
C LEU A 454 5.66 -11.82 -24.54
N GLU A 455 5.58 -11.03 -25.60
CA GLU A 455 4.73 -9.83 -25.62
C GLU A 455 3.24 -10.17 -25.49
N ALA A 456 2.79 -11.29 -26.05
CA ALA A 456 1.42 -11.78 -25.87
C ALA A 456 1.14 -12.20 -24.41
N LYS A 457 2.11 -12.83 -23.73
CA LYS A 457 2.00 -13.17 -22.30
C LYS A 457 1.96 -11.94 -21.38
N ILE A 458 2.73 -10.91 -21.71
CA ILE A 458 2.72 -9.64 -20.98
C ILE A 458 1.34 -8.98 -21.11
N ARG A 459 0.76 -8.93 -22.31
CA ARG A 459 -0.60 -8.39 -22.53
C ARG A 459 -1.67 -9.17 -21.75
N GLN A 460 -1.57 -10.48 -21.68
CA GLN A 460 -2.51 -11.31 -20.91
C GLN A 460 -2.42 -11.04 -19.40
N SER A 461 -1.23 -10.70 -18.89
CA SER A 461 -1.02 -10.28 -17.50
C SER A 461 -1.65 -8.91 -17.22
N ASP A 462 -1.53 -7.97 -18.14
CA ASP A 462 -2.14 -6.64 -18.03
C ASP A 462 -3.68 -6.70 -18.10
N GLU A 463 -4.25 -7.58 -18.93
CA GLU A 463 -5.70 -7.84 -18.95
C GLU A 463 -6.21 -8.43 -17.64
N MET A 464 -5.49 -9.37 -17.01
CA MET A 464 -5.84 -9.92 -15.71
C MET A 464 -5.79 -8.85 -14.60
N ARG A 465 -4.81 -7.93 -14.67
CA ARG A 465 -4.73 -6.78 -13.76
C ARG A 465 -5.96 -5.87 -13.90
N GLY A 466 -6.40 -5.60 -15.12
CA GLY A 466 -7.62 -4.84 -15.39
C GLY A 466 -8.90 -5.49 -14.81
N ILE A 467 -8.99 -6.81 -14.82
CA ILE A 467 -10.12 -7.55 -14.23
C ILE A 467 -10.11 -7.42 -12.70
N VAL A 468 -8.95 -7.53 -12.08
CA VAL A 468 -8.80 -7.38 -10.61
C VAL A 468 -9.12 -5.95 -10.17
N ASP A 469 -8.65 -4.94 -10.89
CA ASP A 469 -8.97 -3.53 -10.62
C ASP A 469 -10.48 -3.25 -10.75
N ASN A 470 -11.17 -3.88 -11.68
CA ASN A 470 -12.63 -3.80 -11.81
C ASN A 470 -13.37 -4.48 -10.65
N GLN A 471 -12.90 -5.62 -10.19
CA GLN A 471 -13.48 -6.30 -9.03
C GLN A 471 -13.31 -5.48 -7.74
N ILE A 472 -12.14 -4.86 -7.56
CA ILE A 472 -11.86 -3.94 -6.45
C ILE A 472 -12.79 -2.72 -6.50
N LYS A 473 -13.03 -2.14 -7.68
CA LYS A 473 -13.99 -1.03 -7.85
C LYS A 473 -15.41 -1.41 -7.46
N VAL A 474 -15.86 -2.59 -7.83
CA VAL A 474 -17.21 -3.10 -7.48
C VAL A 474 -17.32 -3.28 -5.96
N ILE A 475 -16.32 -3.87 -5.32
CA ILE A 475 -16.28 -4.03 -3.85
C ILE A 475 -16.28 -2.66 -3.17
N HIS A 476 -15.51 -1.69 -3.68
CA HIS A 476 -15.45 -0.34 -3.16
C HIS A 476 -16.82 0.38 -3.25
N GLN A 477 -17.51 0.27 -4.39
CA GLN A 477 -18.86 0.83 -4.57
C GLN A 477 -19.87 0.21 -3.59
N LEU A 478 -19.78 -1.09 -3.34
CA LEU A 478 -20.65 -1.78 -2.39
C LEU A 478 -20.38 -1.33 -0.94
N LEU A 479 -19.10 -1.14 -0.58
CA LEU A 479 -18.71 -0.64 0.74
C LEU A 479 -19.15 0.82 0.96
N GLN A 480 -19.03 1.68 -0.05
CA GLN A 480 -19.45 3.08 0.01
C GLN A 480 -20.97 3.22 0.16
N MET A 481 -21.74 2.38 -0.51
CA MET A 481 -23.20 2.35 -0.37
C MET A 481 -23.68 1.82 0.99
N SER A 482 -22.90 0.96 1.64
CA SER A 482 -23.13 0.50 3.01
C SER A 482 -22.88 1.61 4.04
N TYR A 483 -21.94 2.50 3.75
CA TYR A 483 -21.58 3.62 4.64
C TYR A 483 -22.64 4.73 4.66
N ASP A 484 -23.33 4.97 3.54
CA ASP A 484 -24.32 6.05 3.38
C ASP A 484 -25.68 5.80 4.05
N ASN A 485 -25.80 4.79 4.90
CA ASN A 485 -27.00 4.46 5.70
C ASN A 485 -28.33 4.31 4.92
N ASN A 486 -28.27 4.08 3.62
CA ASN A 486 -29.44 3.95 2.75
C ASN A 486 -29.67 2.49 2.35
N GLY A 487 -29.98 1.66 3.35
CA GLY A 487 -30.14 0.20 3.19
C GLY A 487 -31.10 -0.22 2.07
N ALA A 488 -32.12 0.60 1.79
CA ALA A 488 -33.09 0.32 0.71
C ALA A 488 -32.49 0.60 -0.70
N ALA A 489 -31.63 1.61 -0.82
CA ALA A 489 -30.95 1.93 -2.08
C ALA A 489 -29.82 0.92 -2.36
N PHE A 490 -29.11 0.49 -1.33
CA PHE A 490 -28.10 -0.56 -1.41
C PHE A 490 -28.74 -1.90 -1.82
N ALA A 491 -29.79 -2.33 -1.16
CA ALA A 491 -30.49 -3.59 -1.47
C ALA A 491 -31.04 -3.61 -2.91
N ARG A 492 -31.54 -2.47 -3.41
CA ARG A 492 -32.04 -2.35 -4.78
C ARG A 492 -30.90 -2.45 -5.79
N LYS A 493 -29.78 -1.72 -5.58
CA LYS A 493 -28.63 -1.71 -6.49
C LYS A 493 -27.84 -3.01 -6.43
N PHE A 494 -27.74 -3.64 -5.27
CA PHE A 494 -27.16 -4.97 -5.10
C PHE A 494 -28.00 -6.03 -5.85
N ASN A 495 -29.32 -5.99 -5.71
CA ASN A 495 -30.22 -6.87 -6.46
C ASN A 495 -30.17 -6.59 -7.98
N GLU A 496 -30.05 -5.34 -8.40
CA GLU A 496 -29.91 -4.93 -9.80
C GLU A 496 -28.60 -5.49 -10.41
N MET A 497 -27.49 -5.41 -9.69
CA MET A 497 -26.20 -5.99 -10.11
C MET A 497 -26.20 -7.52 -10.13
N MET A 498 -27.01 -8.17 -9.27
CA MET A 498 -27.10 -9.63 -9.18
C MET A 498 -28.16 -10.23 -10.14
N THR A 499 -28.99 -9.39 -10.79
CA THR A 499 -30.10 -9.84 -11.65
C THR A 499 -29.96 -9.48 -13.13
N LEU A 500 -28.93 -8.76 -13.54
CA LEU A 500 -28.73 -8.38 -14.95
C LEU A 500 -28.04 -9.52 -15.73
N PRO A 501 -28.69 -10.08 -16.76
CA PRO A 501 -28.02 -10.84 -17.78
C PRO A 501 -27.57 -9.83 -18.85
N ASP A 502 -26.31 -9.58 -18.97
CA ASP A 502 -25.58 -9.29 -20.19
C ASP A 502 -24.25 -8.58 -19.90
N GLU A 503 -23.20 -9.10 -20.51
CA GLU A 503 -21.86 -8.54 -20.69
C GLU A 503 -21.16 -8.05 -19.39
N GLY A 504 -20.83 -8.99 -18.48
CA GLY A 504 -19.92 -8.75 -17.36
C GLY A 504 -20.48 -9.09 -15.98
N ALA A 505 -21.71 -9.54 -15.87
CA ALA A 505 -22.26 -10.04 -14.61
C ALA A 505 -21.81 -11.49 -14.36
N ILE A 506 -21.24 -11.75 -13.19
CA ILE A 506 -20.93 -13.11 -12.73
C ILE A 506 -22.27 -13.83 -12.56
N PRO A 507 -22.50 -15.00 -13.18
CA PRO A 507 -23.69 -15.80 -12.95
C PRO A 507 -23.89 -16.06 -11.45
N THR A 508 -25.12 -16.02 -10.96
CA THR A 508 -25.45 -16.21 -9.54
C THR A 508 -24.86 -17.52 -8.97
N ASP A 509 -24.82 -18.57 -9.76
CA ASP A 509 -24.23 -19.86 -9.37
C ASP A 509 -22.71 -19.78 -9.23
N SER A 510 -22.03 -18.99 -10.05
CA SER A 510 -20.58 -18.78 -9.92
C SER A 510 -20.21 -17.90 -8.73
N TYR A 511 -21.07 -16.96 -8.32
CA TYR A 511 -20.86 -16.13 -7.14
C TYR A 511 -20.87 -16.97 -5.87
N TRP A 512 -21.90 -17.79 -5.68
CA TRP A 512 -21.97 -18.65 -4.51
C TRP A 512 -20.86 -19.70 -4.50
N SER A 513 -20.52 -20.27 -5.65
CA SER A 513 -19.39 -21.18 -5.79
C SER A 513 -18.06 -20.52 -5.41
N ASN A 514 -17.81 -19.30 -5.87
CA ASN A 514 -16.61 -18.55 -5.53
C ASN A 514 -16.55 -18.16 -4.04
N LEU A 515 -17.69 -17.78 -3.47
CA LEU A 515 -17.80 -17.46 -2.05
C LEU A 515 -17.59 -18.71 -1.18
N HIS A 516 -18.10 -19.87 -1.59
CA HIS A 516 -17.86 -21.14 -0.92
C HIS A 516 -16.39 -21.53 -0.97
N THR A 517 -15.74 -21.38 -2.13
CA THR A 517 -14.30 -21.62 -2.27
C THR A 517 -13.52 -20.70 -1.33
N LEU A 518 -13.84 -19.40 -1.32
CA LEU A 518 -13.18 -18.43 -0.46
C LEU A 518 -13.36 -18.76 1.03
N ALA A 519 -14.57 -19.14 1.45
CA ALA A 519 -14.85 -19.52 2.83
C ALA A 519 -14.04 -20.75 3.27
N ASN A 520 -13.93 -21.74 2.38
CA ASN A 520 -13.14 -22.94 2.63
C ASN A 520 -11.62 -22.64 2.67
N ASP A 521 -11.13 -21.78 1.76
CA ASP A 521 -9.72 -21.38 1.74
C ASP A 521 -9.30 -20.57 2.97
N LEU A 522 -10.19 -19.68 3.45
CA LEU A 522 -9.92 -18.85 4.63
C LEU A 522 -9.96 -19.62 5.96
N HIS A 523 -10.78 -20.65 6.05
CA HIS A 523 -11.06 -21.36 7.30
C HIS A 523 -10.86 -22.89 7.19
N GLY A 524 -9.93 -23.34 6.38
CA GLY A 524 -9.51 -24.74 6.33
C GLY A 524 -10.62 -25.73 6.00
N ASN A 525 -11.35 -25.48 4.89
CA ASN A 525 -12.50 -26.30 4.43
C ASN A 525 -13.71 -26.28 5.38
N VAL A 526 -13.97 -25.14 6.01
CA VAL A 526 -15.04 -24.93 7.00
C VAL A 526 -16.43 -25.36 6.52
N LEU A 527 -16.76 -25.18 5.25
CA LEU A 527 -18.06 -25.56 4.69
C LEU A 527 -18.16 -27.07 4.49
N ASP A 528 -17.10 -27.72 4.06
CA ASP A 528 -17.06 -29.18 3.90
C ASP A 528 -17.10 -29.88 5.27
N GLU A 529 -16.47 -29.27 6.29
CA GLU A 529 -16.56 -29.74 7.66
C GLU A 529 -17.96 -29.56 8.24
N ALA A 530 -18.62 -28.41 7.96
CA ALA A 530 -19.99 -28.17 8.39
C ALA A 530 -20.97 -29.18 7.77
N GLN A 531 -20.80 -29.48 6.49
CA GLN A 531 -21.63 -30.49 5.83
C GLN A 531 -21.43 -31.89 6.43
N ARG A 532 -20.20 -32.25 6.79
CA ARG A 532 -19.89 -33.51 7.49
C ARG A 532 -20.42 -33.52 8.92
N ALA A 533 -20.19 -32.46 9.69
CA ALA A 533 -20.61 -32.36 11.10
C ALA A 533 -22.13 -32.37 11.24
N SER A 534 -22.86 -31.79 10.29
CA SER A 534 -24.33 -31.80 10.28
C SER A 534 -24.95 -33.10 9.75
N GLY A 535 -24.14 -34.07 9.33
CA GLY A 535 -24.61 -35.29 8.67
C GLY A 535 -25.34 -35.02 7.33
N GLY A 536 -24.96 -33.97 6.62
CA GLY A 536 -25.58 -33.57 5.34
C GLY A 536 -26.95 -32.89 5.46
N THR A 537 -27.33 -32.40 6.63
CA THR A 537 -28.67 -31.79 6.89
C THR A 537 -28.72 -30.29 6.63
N LEU A 538 -27.60 -29.65 6.30
CA LEU A 538 -27.56 -28.25 5.89
C LEU A 538 -28.00 -28.13 4.42
N ASN A 539 -28.96 -27.25 4.16
CA ASN A 539 -29.38 -26.92 2.79
C ASN A 539 -28.54 -25.80 2.20
N ASP A 540 -28.66 -25.56 0.86
CA ASP A 540 -27.87 -24.56 0.13
C ASP A 540 -28.00 -23.15 0.75
N SER A 541 -29.17 -22.75 1.21
CA SER A 541 -29.36 -21.45 1.88
C SER A 541 -28.63 -21.37 3.21
N GLU A 542 -28.50 -22.44 3.95
CA GLU A 542 -27.75 -22.51 5.19
C GLU A 542 -26.24 -22.55 4.93
N MET A 543 -25.81 -23.21 3.86
CA MET A 543 -24.44 -23.21 3.39
C MET A 543 -24.01 -21.81 2.90
N ASN A 544 -24.86 -21.13 2.15
CA ASN A 544 -24.64 -19.75 1.72
C ASN A 544 -24.57 -18.78 2.91
N PHE A 545 -25.45 -18.97 3.91
CA PHE A 545 -25.38 -18.21 5.17
C PHE A 545 -24.05 -18.46 5.89
N LEU A 546 -23.64 -19.70 6.00
CA LEU A 546 -22.38 -20.07 6.68
C LEU A 546 -21.17 -19.52 5.95
N ALA A 547 -21.17 -19.53 4.61
CA ALA A 547 -20.11 -18.94 3.80
C ALA A 547 -19.98 -17.43 4.03
N LEU A 548 -21.08 -16.69 4.00
CA LEU A 548 -21.07 -15.25 4.33
C LEU A 548 -20.58 -15.01 5.76
N TYR A 549 -21.02 -15.83 6.70
CA TYR A 549 -20.67 -15.69 8.10
C TYR A 549 -19.18 -15.96 8.37
N SER A 550 -18.64 -17.02 7.81
CA SER A 550 -17.21 -17.36 7.93
C SER A 550 -16.31 -16.35 7.26
N CYS A 551 -16.71 -15.77 6.14
CA CYS A 551 -16.00 -14.67 5.50
C CYS A 551 -16.09 -13.33 6.25
N GLY A 552 -16.73 -13.27 7.42
CA GLY A 552 -16.75 -12.09 8.31
C GLY A 552 -17.75 -11.01 7.89
N PHE A 553 -18.73 -11.30 7.05
CA PHE A 553 -19.75 -10.31 6.66
C PHE A 553 -20.63 -9.90 7.87
N SER A 554 -20.96 -8.61 7.94
CA SER A 554 -21.80 -8.08 9.00
C SER A 554 -23.23 -8.67 8.93
N ARG A 555 -23.92 -8.70 10.08
CA ARG A 555 -25.31 -9.19 10.15
C ARG A 555 -26.23 -8.47 9.17
N THR A 556 -26.00 -7.17 8.94
CA THR A 556 -26.78 -6.38 7.98
C THR A 556 -26.56 -6.85 6.55
N VAL A 557 -25.31 -7.12 6.17
CA VAL A 557 -24.97 -7.63 4.83
C VAL A 557 -25.52 -9.04 4.64
N ILE A 558 -25.37 -9.92 5.63
CA ILE A 558 -25.96 -11.27 5.59
C ILE A 558 -27.49 -11.20 5.42
N MET A 559 -28.16 -10.31 6.16
CA MET A 559 -29.60 -10.08 6.01
C MET A 559 -29.98 -9.73 4.57
N MET A 560 -29.22 -8.83 3.96
CA MET A 560 -29.48 -8.37 2.58
C MET A 560 -29.20 -9.47 1.55
N CYS A 561 -28.05 -10.12 1.62
CA CYS A 561 -27.66 -11.18 0.68
C CYS A 561 -28.59 -12.38 0.75
N MET A 562 -29.06 -12.72 1.94
CA MET A 562 -29.97 -13.82 2.18
C MET A 562 -31.46 -13.43 2.02
N LYS A 563 -31.73 -12.15 1.70
CA LYS A 563 -33.09 -11.58 1.55
C LYS A 563 -33.99 -11.77 2.81
N TYR A 564 -33.39 -11.68 4.01
CA TYR A 564 -34.14 -11.76 5.26
C TYR A 564 -34.78 -10.41 5.60
N THR A 565 -35.93 -10.46 6.26
CA THR A 565 -36.73 -9.28 6.57
C THR A 565 -36.31 -8.53 7.84
N SER A 566 -35.47 -9.14 8.69
CA SER A 566 -35.00 -8.52 9.93
C SER A 566 -33.65 -9.10 10.39
N LEU A 567 -32.91 -8.32 11.18
CA LEU A 567 -31.69 -8.77 11.85
C LEU A 567 -31.93 -9.90 12.86
N GLY A 568 -33.12 -9.96 13.46
CA GLY A 568 -33.57 -11.06 14.32
C GLY A 568 -33.57 -12.40 13.57
N THR A 569 -33.96 -12.40 12.31
CA THR A 569 -33.95 -13.60 11.46
C THR A 569 -32.51 -14.12 11.26
N VAL A 570 -31.53 -13.23 11.07
CA VAL A 570 -30.12 -13.58 10.95
C VAL A 570 -29.61 -14.24 12.24
N SER A 571 -29.94 -13.65 13.40
CA SER A 571 -29.57 -14.19 14.71
C SER A 571 -30.19 -15.55 14.99
N ASN A 572 -31.47 -15.72 14.66
CA ASN A 572 -32.15 -16.99 14.80
C ASN A 572 -31.56 -18.07 13.88
N LYS A 573 -31.21 -17.68 12.65
CA LYS A 573 -30.59 -18.60 11.69
C LYS A 573 -29.21 -19.04 12.12
N LYS A 574 -28.40 -18.13 12.69
CA LYS A 574 -27.12 -18.45 13.35
C LYS A 574 -27.29 -19.54 14.41
N ILE A 575 -28.28 -19.38 15.30
CA ILE A 575 -28.54 -20.34 16.36
C ILE A 575 -29.00 -21.70 15.79
N GLN A 576 -29.86 -21.70 14.76
CA GLN A 576 -30.32 -22.91 14.11
C GLN A 576 -29.20 -23.71 13.47
N ILE A 577 -28.29 -23.02 12.78
CA ILE A 577 -27.12 -23.67 12.15
C ILE A 577 -26.18 -24.21 13.23
N ALA A 578 -25.86 -23.44 14.27
CA ALA A 578 -25.04 -23.89 15.40
C ALA A 578 -25.60 -25.18 16.03
N LYS A 579 -26.94 -25.25 16.20
CA LYS A 579 -27.59 -26.44 16.72
C LYS A 579 -27.46 -27.65 15.78
N LYS A 580 -27.56 -27.46 14.48
CA LYS A 580 -27.37 -28.53 13.48
C LYS A 580 -25.92 -29.04 13.45
N LEU A 581 -24.95 -28.15 13.75
CA LEU A 581 -23.54 -28.48 13.84
C LEU A 581 -23.14 -29.06 15.20
N GLY A 582 -24.05 -29.10 16.19
CA GLY A 582 -23.77 -29.61 17.53
C GLY A 582 -22.87 -28.73 18.38
N VAL A 583 -22.78 -27.42 18.07
CA VAL A 583 -21.95 -26.45 18.80
C VAL A 583 -22.81 -25.45 19.59
N ALA A 584 -22.26 -24.92 20.67
CA ALA A 584 -22.96 -23.94 21.51
C ALA A 584 -23.11 -22.59 20.81
N ASN A 585 -22.08 -22.17 20.05
CA ASN A 585 -22.07 -20.95 19.24
C ASN A 585 -21.45 -21.24 17.88
N LEU A 586 -21.96 -20.61 16.83
CA LEU A 586 -21.42 -20.77 15.48
C LEU A 586 -19.98 -20.25 15.35
N ASP A 587 -19.59 -19.26 16.17
CA ASP A 587 -18.22 -18.75 16.22
C ASP A 587 -17.21 -19.84 16.64
N ASP A 588 -17.61 -20.74 17.52
CA ASP A 588 -16.76 -21.84 17.97
C ASP A 588 -16.48 -22.88 16.86
N PHE A 589 -17.37 -22.93 15.88
CA PHE A 589 -17.19 -23.80 14.71
C PHE A 589 -16.35 -23.15 13.61
N VAL A 590 -16.58 -21.85 13.36
CA VAL A 590 -15.89 -21.11 12.29
C VAL A 590 -14.45 -20.78 12.66
N ASN A 591 -14.16 -20.52 13.95
CA ASN A 591 -12.84 -20.16 14.46
C ASN A 591 -12.43 -21.06 15.64
N PRO A 592 -12.13 -22.35 15.42
CA PRO A 592 -11.85 -23.31 16.50
C PRO A 592 -10.55 -23.05 17.28
N TYR A 593 -9.76 -22.05 16.90
CA TYR A 593 -8.47 -21.72 17.52
C TYR A 593 -8.42 -20.31 18.17
N LYS A 594 -9.57 -19.74 18.51
CA LYS A 594 -9.63 -18.52 19.32
C LYS A 594 -9.62 -18.79 20.80
#